data_a12abe1fd5cbe55d80df0f902088e5d8
#
_entry.id   a12abe1fd5cbe55d80df0f902088e5d8
#
_cell.length_a   1.000
_cell.length_b   1.000
_cell.length_c   1.000
_cell.angle_alpha   90.00
_cell.angle_beta   90.00
_cell.angle_gamma   90.00
#
_symmetry.space_group_name_H-M   'P 1'
#
loop_
_entity.id
_entity.type
_entity.pdbx_description
1 polymer ?
#
loop_
_entity_poly.entity_id
_entity_poly.type
_entity_poly.pdbx_seq_one_letter_code
_entity_poly.pdbx_strand_id
1 'polypeptide(L)'
;MLMGTSSHVGKSILTTALCRIFYREGQRVVPFKAQNMALNSYVTKDGLEMGRAQVAQAEAAGLEPMVDMNPVLLKPTGNSRSQVILAGRPIGNMSAREYHAGYSLEAFAEVKAALQRLQQQFDTLVVEGAGSPAEVNLKSHDIVNMRVAKYLHAPVLLIADIDRGGALASLVGTLELLDEEERALVKGLVINKFRGDVSLFTPAVDFLEAKTGKPVLGIVPYIEEMGIDDEDSVSLEEREEKQEKQSDIRIAVIELPKLSNFTDFDALADEPDVEVTYVRRPSELGSSDLIILPGSKNTTEDLLFLRESGLERAIRTCVENGTPLVGICGGYQMLGEAIADPHHVESEHGAVKGLGYLPMKTTFAETKHTRQVTADCPGMEFFGCTLLGRGLKGYEIHMGETEFSAPVRHPFYIHAAKGEPSRWDGALREDGLVFGTYIHGLFDDDAFRRQLINTLRIHKGLRPLAIQRNRHQAKERAYEHLADVVERALDMEKLKAIMAEMAEERREEERV
;
A
#
# COMPACT_ATOMS: atom_id res chain seq x y z
N MET A 1 -11.47 16.94 -7.09
CA MET A 1 -11.55 15.47 -6.94
C MET A 1 -11.02 14.78 -8.19
N LEU A 2 -10.25 13.70 -8.06
CA LEU A 2 -9.67 12.95 -9.17
C LEU A 2 -10.45 11.65 -9.37
N MET A 3 -11.00 11.44 -10.55
CA MET A 3 -11.65 10.18 -10.92
C MET A 3 -10.97 9.59 -12.16
N GLY A 4 -11.01 8.29 -12.32
CA GLY A 4 -10.44 7.62 -13.47
C GLY A 4 -11.49 7.04 -14.39
N THR A 5 -11.16 6.88 -15.67
CA THR A 5 -11.96 6.07 -16.58
C THR A 5 -11.91 4.57 -16.27
N SER A 6 -10.90 4.15 -15.46
CA SER A 6 -10.72 2.78 -14.98
C SER A 6 -9.81 2.75 -13.74
N SER A 7 -9.57 1.56 -13.19
CA SER A 7 -8.47 1.33 -12.24
C SER A 7 -7.12 1.54 -12.90
N HIS A 8 -6.07 1.79 -12.10
CA HIS A 8 -4.66 1.93 -12.52
C HIS A 8 -4.37 3.07 -13.53
N VAL A 9 -5.28 4.02 -13.76
CA VAL A 9 -5.01 5.19 -14.62
C VAL A 9 -4.08 6.23 -13.99
N GLY A 10 -3.64 6.02 -12.74
CA GLY A 10 -2.72 6.90 -12.01
C GLY A 10 -3.38 7.93 -11.11
N LYS A 11 -4.62 7.71 -10.66
CA LYS A 11 -5.31 8.59 -9.70
C LYS A 11 -4.49 8.87 -8.45
N SER A 12 -3.99 7.81 -7.80
CA SER A 12 -3.26 7.91 -6.53
C SER A 12 -1.97 8.71 -6.68
N ILE A 13 -1.26 8.51 -7.79
CA ILE A 13 -0.03 9.25 -8.12
C ILE A 13 -0.32 10.74 -8.34
N LEU A 14 -1.34 11.07 -9.12
CA LEU A 14 -1.74 12.46 -9.35
C LEU A 14 -2.28 13.12 -8.08
N THR A 15 -2.97 12.37 -7.21
CA THR A 15 -3.40 12.84 -5.89
C THR A 15 -2.19 13.17 -5.02
N THR A 16 -1.18 12.29 -4.98
CA THR A 16 0.08 12.51 -4.25
C THR A 16 0.79 13.77 -4.76
N ALA A 17 0.89 13.93 -6.09
CA ALA A 17 1.47 15.11 -6.71
C ALA A 17 0.76 16.41 -6.31
N LEU A 18 -0.58 16.44 -6.42
CA LEU A 18 -1.35 17.63 -6.06
C LEU A 18 -1.28 17.94 -4.56
N CYS A 19 -1.23 16.92 -3.69
CA CYS A 19 -0.98 17.12 -2.26
C CYS A 19 0.37 17.82 -2.04
N ARG A 20 1.44 17.38 -2.71
CA ARG A 20 2.77 18.00 -2.60
C ARG A 20 2.81 19.41 -3.18
N ILE A 21 2.20 19.65 -4.35
CA ILE A 21 2.13 20.97 -4.98
C ILE A 21 1.44 21.97 -4.05
N PHE A 22 0.24 21.66 -3.57
CA PHE A 22 -0.48 22.56 -2.67
C PHE A 22 0.20 22.75 -1.31
N TYR A 23 0.88 21.73 -0.79
CA TYR A 23 1.71 21.84 0.40
C TYR A 23 2.88 22.84 0.18
N ARG A 24 3.58 22.75 -0.96
CA ARG A 24 4.66 23.68 -1.36
C ARG A 24 4.17 25.12 -1.47
N GLU A 25 2.92 25.31 -1.86
CA GLU A 25 2.27 26.63 -1.91
C GLU A 25 1.85 27.17 -0.54
N GLY A 26 2.08 26.41 0.52
CA GLY A 26 1.73 26.81 1.89
C GLY A 26 0.25 26.59 2.25
N GLN A 27 -0.50 25.83 1.45
CA GLN A 27 -1.89 25.48 1.78
C GLN A 27 -1.93 24.39 2.86
N ARG A 28 -2.94 24.45 3.74
CA ARG A 28 -3.26 23.33 4.63
C ARG A 28 -4.06 22.30 3.83
N VAL A 29 -3.34 21.44 3.12
CA VAL A 29 -3.91 20.44 2.22
C VAL A 29 -3.98 19.09 2.91
N VAL A 30 -5.04 18.30 2.61
CA VAL A 30 -5.23 16.94 3.11
C VAL A 30 -5.73 16.03 2.00
N PRO A 31 -5.17 14.80 1.83
CA PRO A 31 -5.72 13.79 0.95
C PRO A 31 -6.98 13.15 1.54
N PHE A 32 -7.85 12.64 0.67
CA PHE A 32 -9.01 11.88 1.07
C PHE A 32 -9.40 10.84 0.02
N LYS A 33 -9.67 9.61 0.47
CA LYS A 33 -10.29 8.56 -0.32
C LYS A 33 -11.34 7.85 0.53
N ALA A 34 -12.60 8.01 0.16
CA ALA A 34 -13.72 7.53 0.97
C ALA A 34 -13.64 6.04 1.28
N GLN A 35 -13.32 5.23 0.26
CA GLN A 35 -13.12 3.80 0.38
C GLN A 35 -11.91 3.38 -0.43
N ASN A 36 -11.04 2.56 0.16
CA ASN A 36 -9.97 1.88 -0.55
C ASN A 36 -10.14 0.36 -0.49
N MET A 37 -9.68 -0.34 -1.51
CA MET A 37 -9.59 -1.80 -1.52
C MET A 37 -8.12 -2.18 -1.76
N ALA A 38 -7.43 -2.59 -0.70
CA ALA A 38 -6.01 -2.92 -0.75
C ALA A 38 -5.62 -3.94 0.31
N LEU A 39 -4.61 -4.75 0.03
CA LEU A 39 -3.96 -5.62 1.00
C LEU A 39 -2.85 -4.89 1.78
N ASN A 40 -2.29 -3.82 1.17
CA ASN A 40 -1.34 -2.95 1.85
C ASN A 40 -2.04 -1.98 2.78
N SER A 41 -1.69 -2.04 4.04
CA SER A 41 -2.22 -1.15 5.06
C SER A 41 -1.12 -0.62 5.98
N TYR A 42 -1.47 0.38 6.74
CA TYR A 42 -0.62 1.05 7.69
C TYR A 42 -1.39 1.27 8.99
N VAL A 43 -0.68 1.37 10.09
CA VAL A 43 -1.26 1.68 11.40
C VAL A 43 -0.91 3.12 11.78
N THR A 44 -1.93 3.94 12.06
CA THR A 44 -1.74 5.32 12.50
C THR A 44 -1.17 5.39 13.93
N LYS A 45 -0.72 6.56 14.35
CA LYS A 45 -0.26 6.79 15.75
C LYS A 45 -1.29 6.43 16.82
N ASP A 46 -2.58 6.44 16.44
CA ASP A 46 -3.68 6.11 17.34
C ASP A 46 -4.02 4.61 17.33
N GLY A 47 -3.27 3.80 16.58
CA GLY A 47 -3.48 2.36 16.47
C GLY A 47 -4.64 1.99 15.54
N LEU A 48 -5.00 2.87 14.61
CA LEU A 48 -6.07 2.68 13.64
C LEU A 48 -5.49 2.29 12.28
N GLU A 49 -6.20 1.46 11.53
CA GLU A 49 -5.75 0.93 10.24
C GLU A 49 -6.26 1.78 9.08
N MET A 50 -5.38 2.08 8.10
CA MET A 50 -5.74 2.77 6.86
C MET A 50 -4.95 2.24 5.67
N GLY A 51 -5.37 2.58 4.45
CA GLY A 51 -4.70 2.18 3.21
C GLY A 51 -3.34 2.84 3.03
N ARG A 52 -2.36 2.10 2.50
CA ARG A 52 -0.98 2.57 2.33
C ARG A 52 -0.85 3.73 1.33
N ALA A 53 -1.65 3.75 0.27
CA ALA A 53 -1.64 4.85 -0.70
C ALA A 53 -1.96 6.20 -0.04
N GLN A 54 -2.92 6.25 0.89
CA GLN A 54 -3.27 7.48 1.58
C GLN A 54 -2.19 7.91 2.58
N VAL A 55 -1.34 6.99 3.03
CA VAL A 55 -0.14 7.31 3.82
C VAL A 55 0.86 8.09 2.97
N ALA A 56 1.17 7.61 1.76
CA ALA A 56 2.06 8.33 0.83
C ALA A 56 1.52 9.72 0.47
N GLN A 57 0.22 9.84 0.29
CA GLN A 57 -0.45 11.12 0.04
C GLN A 57 -0.36 12.06 1.24
N ALA A 58 -0.51 11.55 2.47
CA ALA A 58 -0.34 12.32 3.70
C ALA A 58 1.11 12.79 3.88
N GLU A 59 2.08 11.89 3.68
CA GLU A 59 3.51 12.22 3.71
C GLU A 59 3.85 13.32 2.69
N ALA A 60 3.32 13.23 1.47
CA ALA A 60 3.49 14.25 0.44
C ALA A 60 2.89 15.62 0.84
N ALA A 61 1.81 15.62 1.62
CA ALA A 61 1.19 16.81 2.20
C ALA A 61 1.89 17.31 3.48
N GLY A 62 2.98 16.67 3.91
CA GLY A 62 3.67 17.01 5.17
C GLY A 62 2.87 16.67 6.43
N LEU A 63 1.94 15.72 6.34
CA LEU A 63 1.04 15.34 7.41
C LEU A 63 1.36 13.95 7.98
N GLU A 64 1.09 13.79 9.28
CA GLU A 64 0.94 12.46 9.86
C GLU A 64 -0.33 11.80 9.33
N PRO A 65 -0.27 10.51 8.94
CA PRO A 65 -1.45 9.78 8.48
C PRO A 65 -2.54 9.70 9.53
N MET A 66 -3.76 10.02 9.14
CA MET A 66 -4.97 9.98 9.97
C MET A 66 -6.04 9.12 9.31
N VAL A 67 -6.77 8.35 10.11
CA VAL A 67 -7.79 7.43 9.58
C VAL A 67 -8.92 8.16 8.83
N ASP A 68 -9.18 9.42 9.15
CA ASP A 68 -10.16 10.25 8.44
C ASP A 68 -9.81 10.44 6.96
N MET A 69 -8.55 10.28 6.56
CA MET A 69 -8.13 10.33 5.16
C MET A 69 -8.59 9.10 4.35
N ASN A 70 -8.88 7.97 5.04
CA ASN A 70 -9.41 6.76 4.45
C ASN A 70 -10.33 6.02 5.42
N PRO A 71 -11.59 6.50 5.60
CA PRO A 71 -12.50 5.98 6.62
C PRO A 71 -13.00 4.55 6.36
N VAL A 72 -12.98 4.08 5.10
CA VAL A 72 -13.38 2.72 4.74
C VAL A 72 -12.25 2.00 4.00
N LEU A 73 -11.78 0.88 4.56
CA LEU A 73 -10.79 0.02 3.90
C LEU A 73 -11.35 -1.40 3.77
N LEU A 74 -11.33 -1.94 2.56
CA LEU A 74 -11.70 -3.31 2.25
C LEU A 74 -10.45 -4.14 2.00
N LYS A 75 -10.27 -5.23 2.76
CA LYS A 75 -9.14 -6.17 2.59
C LYS A 75 -9.65 -7.49 2.04
N PRO A 76 -9.43 -7.81 0.76
CA PRO A 76 -9.86 -9.07 0.17
C PRO A 76 -9.29 -10.29 0.91
N THR A 77 -10.17 -11.17 1.40
CA THR A 77 -9.80 -12.40 2.13
C THR A 77 -9.87 -13.66 1.26
N GLY A 78 -10.53 -13.59 0.12
CA GLY A 78 -10.81 -14.69 -0.80
C GLY A 78 -12.31 -14.93 -0.99
N ASN A 79 -12.69 -15.79 -1.92
CA ASN A 79 -14.09 -16.21 -2.17
C ASN A 79 -15.11 -15.05 -2.26
N SER A 80 -14.72 -13.95 -2.93
CA SER A 80 -15.54 -12.72 -3.05
C SER A 80 -15.93 -12.09 -1.71
N ARG A 81 -15.12 -12.28 -0.66
CA ARG A 81 -15.27 -11.69 0.66
C ARG A 81 -14.14 -10.73 0.95
N SER A 82 -14.43 -9.73 1.76
CA SER A 82 -13.42 -8.77 2.28
C SER A 82 -13.63 -8.54 3.77
N GLN A 83 -12.52 -8.39 4.50
CA GLN A 83 -12.58 -7.79 5.83
C GLN A 83 -12.86 -6.30 5.66
N VAL A 84 -13.93 -5.82 6.28
CA VAL A 84 -14.31 -4.42 6.28
C VAL A 84 -13.71 -3.72 7.49
N ILE A 85 -12.93 -2.67 7.23
CA ILE A 85 -12.36 -1.78 8.24
C ILE A 85 -13.11 -0.45 8.14
N LEU A 86 -13.78 -0.06 9.21
CA LEU A 86 -14.50 1.22 9.31
C LEU A 86 -13.85 2.10 10.39
N ALA A 87 -13.53 3.33 10.03
CA ALA A 87 -12.80 4.26 10.91
C ALA A 87 -11.57 3.59 11.58
N GLY A 88 -10.82 2.82 10.80
CA GLY A 88 -9.61 2.13 11.21
C GLY A 88 -9.82 0.88 12.07
N ARG A 89 -11.06 0.42 12.29
CA ARG A 89 -11.39 -0.75 13.10
C ARG A 89 -12.05 -1.85 12.29
N PRO A 90 -11.66 -3.12 12.45
CA PRO A 90 -12.33 -4.22 11.79
C PRO A 90 -13.74 -4.39 12.35
N ILE A 91 -14.73 -4.53 11.45
CA ILE A 91 -16.14 -4.75 11.81
C ILE A 91 -16.63 -6.13 11.40
N GLY A 92 -15.84 -6.90 10.64
CA GLY A 92 -16.16 -8.25 10.22
C GLY A 92 -15.82 -8.51 8.76
N ASN A 93 -16.09 -9.74 8.32
CA ASN A 93 -15.92 -10.19 6.95
C ASN A 93 -17.27 -10.17 6.24
N MET A 94 -17.35 -9.50 5.09
CA MET A 94 -18.55 -9.39 4.27
C MET A 94 -18.28 -9.90 2.85
N SER A 95 -19.28 -10.57 2.24
CA SER A 95 -19.26 -10.77 0.79
C SER A 95 -19.55 -9.46 0.07
N ALA A 96 -19.15 -9.37 -1.21
CA ALA A 96 -19.46 -8.21 -2.04
C ALA A 96 -20.99 -7.94 -2.08
N ARG A 97 -21.80 -9.02 -2.08
CA ARG A 97 -23.25 -8.90 -2.07
C ARG A 97 -23.77 -8.28 -0.76
N GLU A 98 -23.31 -8.76 0.39
CA GLU A 98 -23.69 -8.21 1.70
C GLU A 98 -23.28 -6.75 1.83
N TYR A 99 -22.07 -6.42 1.41
CA TYR A 99 -21.56 -5.05 1.44
C TYR A 99 -22.42 -4.11 0.59
N HIS A 100 -22.70 -4.49 -0.66
CA HIS A 100 -23.54 -3.68 -1.57
C HIS A 100 -25.04 -3.74 -1.28
N ALA A 101 -25.54 -4.71 -0.50
CA ALA A 101 -26.98 -4.83 -0.17
C ALA A 101 -27.48 -3.74 0.80
N GLY A 102 -26.62 -2.83 1.25
CA GLY A 102 -27.01 -1.71 2.13
C GLY A 102 -25.88 -1.19 3.00
N TYR A 103 -24.93 -2.04 3.39
CA TYR A 103 -23.87 -1.62 4.31
C TYR A 103 -22.99 -0.48 3.78
N SER A 104 -22.71 -0.45 2.47
CA SER A 104 -21.95 0.65 1.87
C SER A 104 -22.59 2.02 2.14
N LEU A 105 -23.94 2.10 2.10
CA LEU A 105 -24.66 3.34 2.38
C LEU A 105 -24.65 3.71 3.87
N GLU A 106 -24.64 2.71 4.78
CA GLU A 106 -24.41 2.93 6.21
C GLU A 106 -23.01 3.45 6.46
N ALA A 107 -21.99 2.85 5.83
CA ALA A 107 -20.61 3.31 5.90
C ALA A 107 -20.42 4.74 5.37
N PHE A 108 -21.28 5.20 4.44
CA PHE A 108 -21.24 6.59 3.95
C PHE A 108 -21.53 7.63 5.05
N ALA A 109 -22.19 7.26 6.13
CA ALA A 109 -22.34 8.17 7.28
C ALA A 109 -20.99 8.50 7.90
N GLU A 110 -20.09 7.50 8.06
CA GLU A 110 -18.72 7.73 8.54
C GLU A 110 -17.88 8.50 7.53
N VAL A 111 -18.03 8.23 6.23
CA VAL A 111 -17.39 9.02 5.16
C VAL A 111 -17.72 10.50 5.31
N LYS A 112 -18.99 10.84 5.51
CA LYS A 112 -19.42 12.24 5.73
C LYS A 112 -18.83 12.83 7.03
N ALA A 113 -18.83 12.05 8.11
CA ALA A 113 -18.28 12.50 9.39
C ALA A 113 -16.77 12.78 9.29
N ALA A 114 -16.01 11.90 8.62
CA ALA A 114 -14.58 12.09 8.36
C ALA A 114 -14.33 13.36 7.52
N LEU A 115 -15.08 13.54 6.43
CA LEU A 115 -15.00 14.76 5.60
C LEU A 115 -15.29 16.03 6.40
N GLN A 116 -16.29 16.02 7.27
CA GLN A 116 -16.61 17.18 8.13
C GLN A 116 -15.47 17.50 9.10
N ARG A 117 -14.84 16.47 9.70
CA ARG A 117 -13.68 16.66 10.59
C ARG A 117 -12.48 17.25 9.83
N LEU A 118 -12.21 16.76 8.61
CA LEU A 118 -11.13 17.27 7.78
C LEU A 118 -11.39 18.71 7.30
N GLN A 119 -12.60 19.04 6.86
CA GLN A 119 -12.97 20.40 6.42
C GLN A 119 -12.84 21.46 7.53
N GLN A 120 -12.93 21.08 8.81
CA GLN A 120 -12.70 21.99 9.93
C GLN A 120 -11.22 22.30 10.16
N GLN A 121 -10.31 21.46 9.67
CA GLN A 121 -8.87 21.55 9.96
C GLN A 121 -8.04 21.99 8.75
N PHE A 122 -8.53 21.75 7.54
CA PHE A 122 -7.79 21.95 6.30
C PHE A 122 -8.54 22.85 5.33
N ASP A 123 -7.76 23.60 4.53
CA ASP A 123 -8.32 24.55 3.56
C ASP A 123 -8.62 23.87 2.22
N THR A 124 -7.81 22.86 1.88
CA THR A 124 -7.90 22.15 0.59
C THR A 124 -7.94 20.65 0.82
N LEU A 125 -8.97 19.99 0.23
CA LEU A 125 -9.07 18.53 0.18
C LEU A 125 -8.73 18.05 -1.25
N VAL A 126 -7.75 17.15 -1.36
CA VAL A 126 -7.49 16.44 -2.62
C VAL A 126 -8.14 15.06 -2.52
N VAL A 127 -9.27 14.91 -3.20
CA VAL A 127 -10.13 13.73 -3.07
C VAL A 127 -9.87 12.77 -4.22
N GLU A 128 -9.65 11.51 -3.90
CA GLU A 128 -9.44 10.42 -4.85
C GLU A 128 -10.69 9.53 -4.96
N GLY A 129 -11.15 9.26 -6.18
CA GLY A 129 -12.17 8.25 -6.46
C GLY A 129 -11.56 6.84 -6.62
N ALA A 130 -12.39 5.84 -6.79
CA ALA A 130 -11.96 4.47 -7.04
C ALA A 130 -12.59 3.90 -8.33
N GLY A 131 -11.83 3.10 -9.10
CA GLY A 131 -12.28 2.55 -10.37
C GLY A 131 -12.74 3.64 -11.34
N SER A 132 -13.95 3.48 -11.86
CA SER A 132 -14.61 4.42 -12.76
C SER A 132 -15.97 4.89 -12.20
N PRO A 133 -16.35 6.16 -12.35
CA PRO A 133 -17.70 6.63 -12.01
C PRO A 133 -18.80 6.11 -12.96
N ALA A 134 -18.39 5.46 -14.06
CA ALA A 134 -19.31 4.94 -15.08
C ALA A 134 -19.74 3.48 -14.84
N GLU A 135 -19.42 2.90 -13.65
CA GLU A 135 -19.88 1.56 -13.26
C GLU A 135 -21.38 1.59 -12.94
N VAL A 136 -22.23 1.54 -13.97
CA VAL A 136 -23.70 1.75 -13.89
C VAL A 136 -24.36 0.74 -12.94
N ASN A 137 -23.84 -0.48 -12.89
CA ASN A 137 -24.33 -1.57 -12.03
C ASN A 137 -24.03 -1.33 -10.53
N LEU A 138 -23.04 -0.49 -10.19
CA LEU A 138 -22.65 -0.16 -8.82
C LEU A 138 -23.10 1.23 -8.39
N LYS A 139 -23.60 2.07 -9.30
CA LYS A 139 -23.87 3.50 -9.09
C LYS A 139 -24.78 3.78 -7.89
N SER A 140 -25.81 2.97 -7.66
CA SER A 140 -26.76 3.14 -6.55
C SER A 140 -26.12 2.94 -5.18
N HIS A 141 -25.04 2.17 -5.09
CA HIS A 141 -24.32 1.82 -3.87
C HIS A 141 -22.90 2.41 -3.80
N ASP A 142 -22.52 3.20 -4.81
CA ASP A 142 -21.24 3.91 -4.83
C ASP A 142 -21.14 4.92 -3.67
N ILE A 143 -20.04 4.86 -2.94
CA ILE A 143 -19.72 5.80 -1.85
C ILE A 143 -18.36 6.46 -2.07
N VAL A 144 -17.78 6.34 -3.26
CA VAL A 144 -16.40 6.73 -3.54
C VAL A 144 -16.28 7.79 -4.62
N ASN A 145 -17.13 7.73 -5.63
CA ASN A 145 -17.05 8.59 -6.81
C ASN A 145 -18.10 9.73 -6.76
N MET A 146 -19.12 9.69 -7.63
CA MET A 146 -20.03 10.81 -7.82
C MET A 146 -20.86 11.16 -6.58
N ARG A 147 -21.14 10.19 -5.69
CA ARG A 147 -21.80 10.50 -4.41
C ARG A 147 -20.96 11.41 -3.52
N VAL A 148 -19.64 11.20 -3.48
CA VAL A 148 -18.71 12.08 -2.75
C VAL A 148 -18.58 13.43 -3.44
N ALA A 149 -18.44 13.44 -4.78
CA ALA A 149 -18.36 14.67 -5.55
C ALA A 149 -19.58 15.56 -5.35
N LYS A 150 -20.80 14.99 -5.41
CA LYS A 150 -22.06 15.70 -5.14
C LYS A 150 -22.12 16.21 -3.70
N TYR A 151 -21.78 15.39 -2.71
CA TYR A 151 -21.78 15.78 -1.29
C TYR A 151 -20.85 16.97 -1.01
N LEU A 152 -19.69 17.01 -1.66
CA LEU A 152 -18.69 18.08 -1.49
C LEU A 152 -18.91 19.26 -2.43
N HIS A 153 -19.81 19.16 -3.43
CA HIS A 153 -19.88 20.05 -4.58
C HIS A 153 -18.49 20.24 -5.23
N ALA A 154 -17.77 19.12 -5.41
CA ALA A 154 -16.37 19.14 -5.79
C ALA A 154 -16.18 19.11 -7.30
N PRO A 155 -15.30 19.96 -7.89
CA PRO A 155 -14.90 19.83 -9.28
C PRO A 155 -14.16 18.52 -9.51
N VAL A 156 -14.53 17.81 -10.57
CA VAL A 156 -13.95 16.52 -10.92
C VAL A 156 -13.00 16.67 -12.08
N LEU A 157 -11.79 16.13 -11.93
CA LEU A 157 -10.85 15.87 -13.03
C LEU A 157 -10.97 14.39 -13.41
N LEU A 158 -11.36 14.14 -14.66
CA LEU A 158 -11.46 12.78 -15.19
C LEU A 158 -10.15 12.40 -15.90
N ILE A 159 -9.54 11.31 -15.45
CA ILE A 159 -8.20 10.87 -15.85
C ILE A 159 -8.31 9.60 -16.70
N ALA A 160 -7.59 9.56 -17.82
CA ALA A 160 -7.45 8.37 -18.65
C ALA A 160 -5.98 8.02 -18.87
N ASP A 161 -5.69 6.72 -18.92
CA ASP A 161 -4.38 6.14 -19.24
C ASP A 161 -4.27 5.99 -20.77
N ILE A 162 -3.29 6.68 -21.37
CA ILE A 162 -3.06 6.62 -22.83
C ILE A 162 -2.17 5.44 -23.23
N ASP A 163 -1.36 4.93 -22.34
CA ASP A 163 -0.35 3.89 -22.63
C ASP A 163 -1.00 2.57 -23.06
N ARG A 164 -2.19 2.26 -22.51
CA ARG A 164 -2.97 1.05 -22.86
C ARG A 164 -3.85 1.19 -24.10
N GLY A 165 -3.92 2.40 -24.70
CA GLY A 165 -4.80 2.71 -25.82
C GLY A 165 -6.26 2.95 -25.42
N GLY A 166 -7.06 3.53 -26.34
CA GLY A 166 -8.49 3.77 -26.13
C GLY A 166 -8.85 4.89 -25.15
N ALA A 167 -7.90 5.71 -24.69
CA ALA A 167 -8.12 6.77 -23.72
C ALA A 167 -9.20 7.77 -24.15
N LEU A 168 -9.22 8.19 -25.41
CA LEU A 168 -10.22 9.13 -25.93
C LEU A 168 -11.63 8.53 -25.85
N ALA A 169 -11.79 7.27 -26.26
CA ALA A 169 -13.06 6.57 -26.20
C ALA A 169 -13.53 6.39 -24.73
N SER A 170 -12.61 6.08 -23.83
CA SER A 170 -12.88 5.92 -22.40
C SER A 170 -13.37 7.23 -21.76
N LEU A 171 -12.75 8.37 -22.10
CA LEU A 171 -13.19 9.69 -21.60
C LEU A 171 -14.59 10.05 -22.11
N VAL A 172 -14.81 9.94 -23.43
CA VAL A 172 -16.11 10.23 -24.02
C VAL A 172 -17.18 9.29 -23.49
N GLY A 173 -16.91 7.97 -23.45
CA GLY A 173 -17.84 6.97 -22.96
C GLY A 173 -18.17 7.13 -21.47
N THR A 174 -17.18 7.46 -20.63
CA THR A 174 -17.43 7.74 -19.21
C THR A 174 -18.36 8.93 -19.04
N LEU A 175 -18.09 10.05 -19.71
CA LEU A 175 -18.96 11.24 -19.66
C LEU A 175 -20.38 10.97 -20.17
N GLU A 176 -20.53 10.13 -21.19
CA GLU A 176 -21.85 9.78 -21.74
C GLU A 176 -22.70 8.94 -20.77
N LEU A 177 -22.06 8.10 -19.93
CA LEU A 177 -22.73 7.27 -18.95
C LEU A 177 -23.07 8.02 -17.65
N LEU A 178 -22.53 9.20 -17.42
CA LEU A 178 -22.89 10.08 -16.32
C LEU A 178 -24.21 10.80 -16.58
N ASP A 179 -25.03 10.99 -15.56
CA ASP A 179 -26.19 11.89 -15.67
C ASP A 179 -25.77 13.35 -15.83
N GLU A 180 -26.72 14.22 -16.11
CA GLU A 180 -26.46 15.64 -16.40
C GLU A 180 -25.79 16.36 -15.21
N GLU A 181 -26.28 16.12 -13.99
CA GLU A 181 -25.73 16.70 -12.77
C GLU A 181 -24.30 16.22 -12.50
N GLU A 182 -24.02 14.93 -12.65
CA GLU A 182 -22.68 14.35 -12.50
C GLU A 182 -21.71 14.86 -13.56
N ARG A 183 -22.18 14.94 -14.81
CA ARG A 183 -21.41 15.46 -15.93
C ARG A 183 -21.06 16.94 -15.73
N ALA A 184 -21.94 17.72 -15.10
CA ALA A 184 -21.70 19.14 -14.78
C ALA A 184 -20.54 19.31 -13.78
N LEU A 185 -20.37 18.38 -12.83
CA LEU A 185 -19.25 18.38 -11.87
C LEU A 185 -17.89 18.06 -12.54
N VAL A 186 -17.86 17.36 -13.69
CA VAL A 186 -16.61 17.13 -14.42
C VAL A 186 -16.18 18.43 -15.08
N LYS A 187 -15.11 19.04 -14.57
CA LYS A 187 -14.63 20.36 -15.01
C LYS A 187 -13.37 20.28 -15.88
N GLY A 188 -12.72 19.12 -15.97
CA GLY A 188 -11.54 18.95 -16.79
C GLY A 188 -11.16 17.49 -17.04
N LEU A 189 -10.39 17.28 -18.09
CA LEU A 189 -9.86 15.99 -18.54
C LEU A 189 -8.35 16.00 -18.35
N VAL A 190 -7.77 14.86 -17.97
CA VAL A 190 -6.32 14.66 -17.86
C VAL A 190 -5.95 13.39 -18.62
N ILE A 191 -4.98 13.51 -19.51
CA ILE A 191 -4.33 12.38 -20.17
C ILE A 191 -3.09 12.01 -19.36
N ASN A 192 -3.00 10.79 -18.90
CA ASN A 192 -1.89 10.33 -18.08
C ASN A 192 -1.07 9.23 -18.78
N LYS A 193 0.16 9.04 -18.32
CA LYS A 193 1.13 8.04 -18.80
C LYS A 193 1.48 8.24 -20.30
N PHE A 194 1.59 9.48 -20.73
CA PHE A 194 1.90 9.79 -22.12
C PHE A 194 3.37 9.48 -22.45
N ARG A 195 3.59 8.80 -23.56
CA ARG A 195 4.93 8.54 -24.10
C ARG A 195 5.05 9.19 -25.47
N GLY A 196 6.14 9.89 -25.73
CA GLY A 196 6.45 10.50 -27.01
C GLY A 196 6.28 12.02 -27.05
N ASP A 197 6.08 12.56 -28.24
CA ASP A 197 5.99 14.01 -28.48
C ASP A 197 4.56 14.52 -28.29
N VAL A 198 4.35 15.32 -27.24
CA VAL A 198 3.05 15.91 -26.91
C VAL A 198 2.49 16.79 -28.04
N SER A 199 3.35 17.41 -28.86
CA SER A 199 2.89 18.27 -29.95
C SER A 199 2.08 17.50 -31.01
N LEU A 200 2.33 16.22 -31.19
CA LEU A 200 1.59 15.34 -32.09
C LEU A 200 0.19 14.98 -31.57
N PHE A 201 -0.06 15.23 -30.26
CA PHE A 201 -1.34 14.89 -29.63
C PHE A 201 -2.36 16.05 -29.67
N THR A 202 -1.97 17.25 -30.12
CA THR A 202 -2.85 18.42 -30.22
C THR A 202 -4.18 18.12 -30.94
N PRO A 203 -4.24 17.42 -32.11
CA PRO A 203 -5.51 17.10 -32.75
C PRO A 203 -6.46 16.25 -31.92
N ALA A 204 -5.91 15.40 -31.01
CA ALA A 204 -6.70 14.59 -30.10
C ALA A 204 -7.27 15.45 -28.95
N VAL A 205 -6.53 16.45 -28.48
CA VAL A 205 -7.01 17.44 -27.51
C VAL A 205 -8.17 18.23 -28.11
N ASP A 206 -7.98 18.80 -29.30
CA ASP A 206 -9.02 19.56 -30.00
C ASP A 206 -10.30 18.73 -30.21
N PHE A 207 -10.14 17.46 -30.60
CA PHE A 207 -11.25 16.53 -30.73
C PHE A 207 -11.99 16.31 -29.41
N LEU A 208 -11.25 16.05 -28.31
CA LEU A 208 -11.85 15.82 -26.98
C LEU A 208 -12.62 17.04 -26.51
N GLU A 209 -12.03 18.22 -26.58
CA GLU A 209 -12.65 19.46 -26.14
C GLU A 209 -13.92 19.78 -26.97
N ALA A 210 -13.86 19.65 -28.31
CA ALA A 210 -15.00 19.83 -29.17
C ALA A 210 -16.12 18.80 -28.91
N LYS A 211 -15.75 17.53 -28.64
CA LYS A 211 -16.70 16.44 -28.43
C LYS A 211 -17.37 16.48 -27.06
N THR A 212 -16.63 16.84 -26.02
CA THR A 212 -17.08 16.74 -24.64
C THR A 212 -17.52 18.08 -24.04
N GLY A 213 -17.09 19.20 -24.61
CA GLY A 213 -17.24 20.52 -24.04
C GLY A 213 -16.43 20.74 -22.74
N LYS A 214 -15.46 19.84 -22.47
CA LYS A 214 -14.61 19.91 -21.28
C LYS A 214 -13.17 20.17 -21.68
N PRO A 215 -12.45 21.07 -20.99
CA PRO A 215 -11.06 21.35 -21.29
C PRO A 215 -10.15 20.17 -20.93
N VAL A 216 -9.12 19.94 -21.73
CA VAL A 216 -7.99 19.07 -21.36
C VAL A 216 -7.02 19.91 -20.55
N LEU A 217 -6.94 19.65 -19.24
CA LEU A 217 -6.11 20.41 -18.31
C LEU A 217 -4.65 19.98 -18.29
N GLY A 218 -4.33 18.86 -18.93
CA GLY A 218 -2.94 18.46 -19.05
C GLY A 218 -2.73 17.08 -19.62
N ILE A 219 -1.49 16.89 -20.09
CA ILE A 219 -0.97 15.63 -20.60
C ILE A 219 0.26 15.30 -19.76
N VAL A 220 0.08 14.36 -18.82
CA VAL A 220 1.13 13.97 -17.88
C VAL A 220 1.97 12.87 -18.52
N PRO A 221 3.29 13.03 -18.57
CA PRO A 221 4.17 12.03 -19.15
C PRO A 221 4.19 10.76 -18.31
N TYR A 222 4.59 9.65 -18.92
CA TYR A 222 4.92 8.44 -18.20
C TYR A 222 6.15 8.70 -17.30
N ILE A 223 6.00 8.48 -16.00
CA ILE A 223 7.04 8.70 -15.02
C ILE A 223 7.66 7.35 -14.69
N GLU A 224 8.94 7.19 -15.06
CA GLU A 224 9.73 6.02 -14.68
C GLU A 224 10.27 6.21 -13.24
N GLU A 225 10.39 5.13 -12.49
CA GLU A 225 11.02 5.11 -11.16
C GLU A 225 10.51 6.20 -10.19
N MET A 226 9.22 6.18 -9.92
CA MET A 226 8.58 7.19 -9.06
C MET A 226 9.14 7.20 -7.63
N GLY A 227 9.68 6.08 -7.11
CA GLY A 227 10.21 5.97 -5.75
C GLY A 227 9.16 6.20 -4.65
N ILE A 228 7.89 6.02 -4.99
CA ILE A 228 6.74 6.18 -4.10
C ILE A 228 6.13 4.79 -3.87
N ASP A 229 5.71 4.53 -2.63
CA ASP A 229 5.12 3.24 -2.25
C ASP A 229 3.90 2.90 -3.14
N ASP A 230 3.88 1.70 -3.70
CA ASP A 230 2.81 1.22 -4.57
C ASP A 230 1.53 0.91 -3.77
N GLU A 231 0.37 1.12 -4.39
CA GLU A 231 -0.93 0.93 -3.75
C GLU A 231 -1.30 -0.56 -3.64
N ASP A 232 -1.08 -1.33 -4.71
CA ASP A 232 -1.46 -2.73 -4.77
C ASP A 232 -0.44 -3.62 -5.50
N SER A 233 -0.66 -4.94 -5.42
CA SER A 233 0.25 -5.95 -5.97
C SER A 233 0.26 -6.03 -7.51
N VAL A 234 -0.63 -5.35 -8.22
CA VAL A 234 -0.61 -5.31 -9.71
C VAL A 234 0.65 -4.62 -10.21
N SER A 235 1.18 -3.67 -9.44
CA SER A 235 2.46 -3.04 -9.73
C SER A 235 3.65 -4.03 -9.68
N LEU A 236 3.52 -5.15 -8.95
CA LEU A 236 4.54 -6.20 -8.93
C LEU A 236 4.63 -6.90 -10.28
N GLU A 237 3.51 -7.11 -10.98
CA GLU A 237 3.48 -7.72 -12.31
C GLU A 237 4.20 -6.83 -13.36
N GLU A 238 4.06 -5.51 -13.24
CA GLU A 238 4.74 -4.55 -14.12
C GLU A 238 6.25 -4.43 -13.81
N ARG A 239 6.70 -4.86 -12.61
CA ARG A 239 8.12 -4.88 -12.24
C ARG A 239 8.91 -6.06 -12.88
N GLU A 240 8.24 -7.15 -13.25
CA GLU A 240 8.88 -8.34 -13.85
C GLU A 240 9.55 -8.07 -15.22
N GLU A 241 9.17 -7.01 -15.92
CA GLU A 241 9.76 -6.64 -17.24
C GLU A 241 11.08 -5.84 -17.13
N LYS A 242 11.51 -5.47 -15.91
CA LYS A 242 12.79 -4.78 -15.73
C LYS A 242 13.95 -5.76 -15.88
N GLN A 243 14.91 -5.40 -16.74
CA GLN A 243 16.15 -6.12 -17.00
C GLN A 243 16.82 -6.61 -15.70
N GLU A 244 17.36 -7.82 -15.71
CA GLU A 244 18.23 -8.37 -14.65
C GLU A 244 19.29 -7.33 -14.26
N LYS A 245 19.13 -6.73 -13.10
CA LYS A 245 20.12 -5.83 -12.51
C LYS A 245 21.27 -6.72 -12.08
N GLN A 246 22.48 -6.42 -12.53
CA GLN A 246 23.66 -7.14 -12.06
C GLN A 246 23.94 -6.71 -10.62
N SER A 247 23.27 -7.34 -9.67
CA SER A 247 23.32 -7.01 -8.25
C SER A 247 24.23 -7.98 -7.49
N ASP A 248 24.89 -7.46 -6.45
CA ASP A 248 25.77 -8.26 -5.59
C ASP A 248 24.98 -9.26 -4.74
N ILE A 249 23.78 -8.86 -4.29
CA ILE A 249 22.89 -9.60 -3.37
C ILE A 249 21.54 -9.83 -4.02
N ARG A 250 21.03 -11.06 -3.93
CA ARG A 250 19.70 -11.46 -4.39
C ARG A 250 18.82 -11.86 -3.22
N ILE A 251 17.68 -11.16 -3.06
CA ILE A 251 16.68 -11.44 -2.03
C ILE A 251 15.41 -11.94 -2.72
N ALA A 252 15.01 -13.16 -2.39
CA ALA A 252 13.76 -13.74 -2.87
C ALA A 252 12.64 -13.48 -1.84
N VAL A 253 11.61 -12.74 -2.23
CA VAL A 253 10.36 -12.60 -1.48
C VAL A 253 9.35 -13.57 -2.06
N ILE A 254 8.78 -14.44 -1.25
CA ILE A 254 7.78 -15.38 -1.74
C ILE A 254 6.49 -14.64 -2.07
N GLU A 255 6.05 -14.73 -3.30
CA GLU A 255 4.80 -14.11 -3.73
C GLU A 255 3.61 -15.00 -3.39
N LEU A 256 3.01 -14.69 -2.25
CA LEU A 256 1.83 -15.39 -1.75
C LEU A 256 0.55 -14.86 -2.43
N PRO A 257 -0.49 -15.69 -2.67
CA PRO A 257 -1.77 -15.24 -3.24
C PRO A 257 -2.46 -14.13 -2.47
N LYS A 258 -2.22 -14.06 -1.15
CA LYS A 258 -2.74 -13.01 -0.26
C LYS A 258 -1.61 -12.21 0.39
N LEU A 259 -0.52 -12.03 -0.35
CA LEU A 259 0.58 -11.14 0.02
C LEU A 259 0.05 -9.80 0.51
N SER A 260 0.47 -9.39 1.70
CA SER A 260 0.09 -8.12 2.30
C SER A 260 1.32 -7.36 2.79
N ASN A 261 1.22 -6.03 2.79
CA ASN A 261 2.29 -5.12 3.23
C ASN A 261 3.63 -5.37 2.50
N PHE A 262 3.57 -5.62 1.21
CA PHE A 262 4.77 -5.86 0.39
C PHE A 262 5.71 -4.65 0.33
N THR A 263 5.24 -3.46 0.69
CA THR A 263 6.06 -2.25 0.83
C THR A 263 7.15 -2.38 1.92
N ASP A 264 7.08 -3.39 2.78
CA ASP A 264 8.18 -3.71 3.70
C ASP A 264 9.50 -3.99 2.97
N PHE A 265 9.46 -4.40 1.70
CA PHE A 265 10.64 -4.79 0.93
C PHE A 265 11.13 -3.72 -0.04
N ASP A 266 10.41 -2.62 -0.19
CA ASP A 266 10.79 -1.52 -1.09
C ASP A 266 12.13 -0.90 -0.68
N ALA A 267 12.36 -0.75 0.63
CA ALA A 267 13.63 -0.24 1.13
C ALA A 267 14.83 -1.14 0.78
N LEU A 268 14.63 -2.46 0.70
CA LEU A 268 15.64 -3.41 0.22
C LEU A 268 15.86 -3.28 -1.29
N ALA A 269 14.78 -3.14 -2.06
CA ALA A 269 14.83 -2.98 -3.51
C ALA A 269 15.49 -1.66 -3.95
N ASP A 270 15.39 -0.61 -3.13
CA ASP A 270 16.02 0.68 -3.36
C ASP A 270 17.55 0.67 -3.20
N GLU A 271 18.11 -0.37 -2.56
CA GLU A 271 19.56 -0.47 -2.38
C GLU A 271 20.27 -0.80 -3.71
N PRO A 272 21.34 -0.08 -4.06
CA PRO A 272 21.96 -0.21 -5.40
C PRO A 272 22.63 -1.56 -5.64
N ASP A 273 23.00 -2.26 -4.58
CA ASP A 273 23.69 -3.55 -4.58
C ASP A 273 22.76 -4.75 -4.33
N VAL A 274 21.42 -4.52 -4.27
CA VAL A 274 20.42 -5.52 -3.99
C VAL A 274 19.43 -5.66 -5.15
N GLU A 275 19.10 -6.89 -5.47
CA GLU A 275 18.00 -7.29 -6.33
C GLU A 275 16.94 -8.00 -5.47
N VAL A 276 15.73 -7.46 -5.43
CA VAL A 276 14.57 -8.11 -4.81
C VAL A 276 13.71 -8.71 -5.90
N THR A 277 13.49 -10.02 -5.84
CA THR A 277 12.64 -10.76 -6.78
C THR A 277 11.46 -11.37 -6.05
N TYR A 278 10.26 -11.25 -6.65
CA TYR A 278 9.06 -11.92 -6.14
C TYR A 278 8.94 -13.30 -6.81
N VAL A 279 8.92 -14.35 -5.99
CA VAL A 279 9.03 -15.74 -6.42
C VAL A 279 7.69 -16.44 -6.29
N ARG A 280 7.16 -16.90 -7.42
CA ARG A 280 5.89 -17.67 -7.52
C ARG A 280 6.12 -19.18 -7.68
N ARG A 281 7.27 -19.57 -8.17
CA ARG A 281 7.58 -20.98 -8.54
C ARG A 281 8.90 -21.46 -7.93
N PRO A 282 9.00 -22.72 -7.56
CA PRO A 282 10.24 -23.29 -7.00
C PRO A 282 11.50 -23.03 -7.82
N SER A 283 11.39 -23.03 -9.15
CA SER A 283 12.52 -22.81 -10.07
C SER A 283 13.10 -21.39 -10.02
N GLU A 284 12.35 -20.43 -9.51
CA GLU A 284 12.75 -19.02 -9.39
C GLU A 284 13.54 -18.71 -8.13
N LEU A 285 13.48 -19.57 -7.10
CA LEU A 285 14.26 -19.42 -5.87
C LEU A 285 15.78 -19.40 -6.14
N GLY A 286 16.24 -20.17 -7.11
CA GLY A 286 17.58 -20.11 -7.67
C GLY A 286 18.72 -20.03 -6.64
N SER A 287 19.63 -19.08 -6.85
CA SER A 287 20.77 -18.76 -5.99
C SER A 287 20.47 -17.54 -5.10
N SER A 288 19.32 -17.50 -4.43
CA SER A 288 18.98 -16.41 -3.51
C SER A 288 19.90 -16.41 -2.30
N ASP A 289 20.35 -15.22 -1.91
CA ASP A 289 21.20 -15.01 -0.73
C ASP A 289 20.37 -14.87 0.56
N LEU A 290 19.08 -14.56 0.41
CA LEU A 290 18.08 -14.48 1.48
C LEU A 290 16.70 -14.84 0.91
N ILE A 291 15.92 -15.59 1.67
CA ILE A 291 14.52 -15.86 1.39
C ILE A 291 13.66 -15.14 2.43
N ILE A 292 12.60 -14.45 1.99
CA ILE A 292 11.64 -13.79 2.87
C ILE A 292 10.24 -14.37 2.66
N LEU A 293 9.64 -14.85 3.73
CA LEU A 293 8.20 -15.13 3.81
C LEU A 293 7.50 -13.86 4.29
N PRO A 294 6.72 -13.20 3.43
CA PRO A 294 6.10 -11.91 3.76
C PRO A 294 4.84 -12.05 4.61
N GLY A 295 4.23 -10.91 4.94
CA GLY A 295 2.91 -10.85 5.51
C GLY A 295 1.84 -11.42 4.58
N SER A 296 0.81 -12.00 5.16
CA SER A 296 -0.34 -12.56 4.44
C SER A 296 -1.64 -12.11 5.09
N LYS A 297 -2.68 -11.87 4.27
CA LYS A 297 -4.04 -11.62 4.77
C LYS A 297 -4.80 -12.91 5.04
N ASN A 298 -4.35 -14.03 4.52
CA ASN A 298 -4.89 -15.36 4.83
C ASN A 298 -3.73 -16.34 4.97
N THR A 299 -3.14 -16.34 6.15
CA THR A 299 -1.90 -17.08 6.46
C THR A 299 -2.08 -18.58 6.25
N THR A 300 -3.24 -19.13 6.61
CA THR A 300 -3.53 -20.57 6.48
C THR A 300 -3.59 -21.01 5.04
N GLU A 301 -4.36 -20.33 4.18
CA GLU A 301 -4.49 -20.67 2.75
C GLU A 301 -3.16 -20.45 2.01
N ASP A 302 -2.43 -19.39 2.34
CA ASP A 302 -1.13 -19.13 1.74
C ASP A 302 -0.07 -20.17 2.15
N LEU A 303 -0.13 -20.71 3.37
CA LEU A 303 0.72 -21.83 3.80
C LEU A 303 0.37 -23.12 3.03
N LEU A 304 -0.91 -23.37 2.77
CA LEU A 304 -1.34 -24.50 1.93
C LEU A 304 -0.87 -24.32 0.49
N PHE A 305 -0.95 -23.12 -0.06
CA PHE A 305 -0.40 -22.80 -1.37
C PHE A 305 1.10 -23.09 -1.46
N LEU A 306 1.90 -22.77 -0.43
CA LEU A 306 3.35 -23.11 -0.42
C LEU A 306 3.60 -24.63 -0.58
N ARG A 307 2.71 -25.45 -0.02
CA ARG A 307 2.78 -26.92 -0.15
C ARG A 307 2.39 -27.40 -1.52
N GLU A 308 1.26 -26.95 -2.01
CA GLU A 308 0.68 -27.35 -3.29
C GLU A 308 1.57 -26.94 -4.47
N SER A 309 2.14 -25.74 -4.41
CA SER A 309 3.07 -25.22 -5.43
C SER A 309 4.46 -25.86 -5.39
N GLY A 310 4.81 -26.57 -4.30
CA GLY A 310 6.13 -27.13 -4.07
C GLY A 310 7.16 -26.13 -3.54
N LEU A 311 6.77 -24.89 -3.28
CA LEU A 311 7.63 -23.84 -2.70
C LEU A 311 8.12 -24.22 -1.30
N GLU A 312 7.28 -24.84 -0.44
CA GLU A 312 7.71 -25.33 0.88
C GLU A 312 8.95 -26.23 0.76
N ARG A 313 8.93 -27.20 -0.17
CA ARG A 313 10.06 -28.13 -0.38
C ARG A 313 11.30 -27.40 -0.88
N ALA A 314 11.15 -26.47 -1.79
CA ALA A 314 12.25 -25.69 -2.34
C ALA A 314 12.89 -24.78 -1.27
N ILE A 315 12.08 -24.08 -0.47
CA ILE A 315 12.54 -23.27 0.68
C ILE A 315 13.30 -24.16 1.66
N ARG A 316 12.76 -25.34 2.00
CA ARG A 316 13.43 -26.28 2.90
C ARG A 316 14.82 -26.69 2.38
N THR A 317 14.91 -27.03 1.10
CA THR A 317 16.18 -27.38 0.46
C THR A 317 17.18 -26.21 0.50
N CYS A 318 16.74 -24.97 0.24
CA CYS A 318 17.60 -23.79 0.33
C CYS A 318 18.11 -23.57 1.75
N VAL A 319 17.24 -23.67 2.76
CA VAL A 319 17.61 -23.48 4.18
C VAL A 319 18.56 -24.60 4.66
N GLU A 320 18.33 -25.85 4.25
CA GLU A 320 19.23 -26.97 4.54
C GLU A 320 20.62 -26.78 3.90
N ASN A 321 20.69 -26.09 2.77
CA ASN A 321 21.94 -25.71 2.10
C ASN A 321 22.56 -24.41 2.65
N GLY A 322 21.98 -23.82 3.70
CA GLY A 322 22.53 -22.68 4.40
C GLY A 322 21.99 -21.32 3.95
N THR A 323 20.95 -21.25 3.10
CA THR A 323 20.30 -19.97 2.76
C THR A 323 19.47 -19.46 3.94
N PRO A 324 19.69 -18.22 4.43
CA PRO A 324 18.91 -17.66 5.53
C PRO A 324 17.46 -17.39 5.13
N LEU A 325 16.57 -17.50 6.12
CA LEU A 325 15.12 -17.34 5.97
C LEU A 325 14.58 -16.35 7.00
N VAL A 326 13.82 -15.37 6.53
CA VAL A 326 13.14 -14.37 7.38
C VAL A 326 11.64 -14.48 7.19
N GLY A 327 10.88 -14.45 8.28
CA GLY A 327 9.41 -14.40 8.26
C GLY A 327 8.88 -13.09 8.86
N ILE A 328 8.01 -12.39 8.14
CA ILE A 328 7.36 -11.16 8.61
C ILE A 328 5.87 -11.44 8.83
N CYS A 329 5.33 -11.13 10.00
CA CYS A 329 3.91 -11.23 10.35
C CYS A 329 3.31 -12.61 10.00
N GLY A 330 2.48 -12.73 8.94
CA GLY A 330 1.98 -14.03 8.48
C GLY A 330 3.09 -15.02 8.12
N GLY A 331 4.16 -14.55 7.48
CA GLY A 331 5.35 -15.36 7.20
C GLY A 331 6.03 -15.84 8.48
N TYR A 332 6.08 -15.02 9.52
CA TYR A 332 6.59 -15.45 10.84
C TYR A 332 5.71 -16.55 11.44
N GLN A 333 4.38 -16.39 11.38
CA GLN A 333 3.44 -17.43 11.84
C GLN A 333 3.64 -18.77 11.10
N MET A 334 3.90 -18.72 9.77
CA MET A 334 4.17 -19.91 8.96
C MET A 334 5.43 -20.67 9.40
N LEU A 335 6.44 -19.98 9.96
CA LEU A 335 7.68 -20.60 10.44
C LEU A 335 7.47 -21.51 11.66
N GLY A 336 6.35 -21.40 12.35
CA GLY A 336 6.01 -22.17 13.54
C GLY A 336 5.70 -23.65 13.26
N GLU A 337 5.36 -24.38 14.34
CA GLU A 337 4.94 -25.78 14.30
C GLU A 337 3.51 -25.95 13.79
N ALA A 338 2.61 -25.01 14.16
CA ALA A 338 1.19 -25.06 13.78
C ALA A 338 0.55 -23.67 13.79
N ILE A 339 -0.46 -23.52 12.95
CA ILE A 339 -1.41 -22.42 12.95
C ILE A 339 -2.79 -23.00 13.24
N ALA A 340 -3.47 -22.49 14.26
CA ALA A 340 -4.82 -22.88 14.63
C ALA A 340 -5.80 -21.72 14.41
N ASP A 341 -6.95 -22.01 13.82
CA ASP A 341 -8.05 -21.06 13.59
C ASP A 341 -9.37 -21.67 14.09
N PRO A 342 -9.53 -21.84 15.41
CA PRO A 342 -10.68 -22.52 15.99
C PRO A 342 -12.02 -21.77 15.76
N HIS A 343 -11.94 -20.48 15.45
CA HIS A 343 -13.11 -19.61 15.24
C HIS A 343 -13.32 -19.25 13.77
N HIS A 344 -12.54 -19.83 12.85
CA HIS A 344 -12.61 -19.57 11.41
C HIS A 344 -12.51 -18.06 11.06
N VAL A 345 -11.58 -17.38 11.71
CA VAL A 345 -11.34 -15.93 11.57
C VAL A 345 -10.77 -15.60 10.21
N GLU A 346 -9.85 -16.44 9.72
CA GLU A 346 -9.19 -16.26 8.41
C GLU A 346 -9.51 -17.37 7.43
N SER A 347 -9.71 -18.62 7.87
CA SER A 347 -9.81 -19.79 7.01
C SER A 347 -10.90 -20.77 7.48
N GLU A 348 -11.38 -21.60 6.55
CA GLU A 348 -12.28 -22.73 6.87
C GLU A 348 -11.52 -23.90 7.55
N HIS A 349 -10.20 -23.87 7.60
CA HIS A 349 -9.36 -24.88 8.24
C HIS A 349 -9.19 -24.57 9.73
N GLY A 350 -9.58 -25.51 10.60
CA GLY A 350 -9.47 -25.33 12.04
C GLY A 350 -8.02 -25.35 12.57
N ALA A 351 -7.12 -26.06 11.89
CA ALA A 351 -5.68 -26.05 12.18
C ALA A 351 -4.87 -26.60 10.99
N VAL A 352 -3.69 -26.07 10.80
CA VAL A 352 -2.70 -26.56 9.82
C VAL A 352 -1.31 -26.66 10.45
N LYS A 353 -0.52 -27.62 9.97
CA LYS A 353 0.87 -27.76 10.40
C LYS A 353 1.70 -26.63 9.77
N GLY A 354 2.54 -25.95 10.55
CA GLY A 354 3.49 -24.96 10.08
C GLY A 354 4.71 -25.56 9.38
N LEU A 355 5.69 -24.71 9.03
CA LEU A 355 6.96 -25.14 8.42
C LEU A 355 7.91 -25.81 9.42
N GLY A 356 7.72 -25.54 10.72
CA GLY A 356 8.45 -26.20 11.81
C GLY A 356 9.90 -25.73 12.00
N TYR A 357 10.21 -24.51 11.61
CA TYR A 357 11.54 -23.92 11.84
C TYR A 357 11.71 -23.35 13.24
N LEU A 358 10.61 -22.87 13.83
CA LEU A 358 10.58 -22.25 15.16
C LEU A 358 9.64 -23.02 16.09
N PRO A 359 10.01 -23.25 17.38
CA PRO A 359 9.20 -24.01 18.33
C PRO A 359 8.06 -23.13 18.86
N MET A 360 7.08 -22.82 18.01
CA MET A 360 5.96 -21.97 18.36
C MET A 360 4.68 -22.40 17.63
N LYS A 361 3.55 -22.05 18.25
CA LYS A 361 2.21 -22.23 17.68
C LYS A 361 1.49 -20.90 17.67
N THR A 362 0.79 -20.61 16.60
CA THR A 362 -0.06 -19.42 16.49
C THR A 362 -1.51 -19.84 16.51
N THR A 363 -2.32 -19.17 17.35
CA THR A 363 -3.77 -19.34 17.40
C THR A 363 -4.43 -18.03 16.98
N PHE A 364 -5.28 -18.06 15.96
CA PHE A 364 -6.03 -16.88 15.56
C PHE A 364 -7.10 -16.55 16.58
N ALA A 365 -7.19 -15.27 16.94
CA ALA A 365 -8.16 -14.69 17.84
C ALA A 365 -9.05 -13.68 17.08
N GLU A 366 -10.24 -13.40 17.61
CA GLU A 366 -11.13 -12.39 17.03
C GLU A 366 -10.59 -10.97 17.19
N THR A 367 -9.70 -10.76 18.16
CA THR A 367 -9.09 -9.46 18.42
C THR A 367 -7.92 -9.20 17.49
N LYS A 368 -7.93 -8.07 16.81
CA LYS A 368 -6.85 -7.61 15.95
C LYS A 368 -5.91 -6.69 16.73
N HIS A 369 -4.62 -6.99 16.70
CA HIS A 369 -3.57 -6.14 17.24
C HIS A 369 -3.12 -5.16 16.15
N THR A 370 -3.35 -3.87 16.38
CA THR A 370 -2.91 -2.78 15.50
C THR A 370 -2.24 -1.71 16.35
N ARG A 371 -0.94 -1.51 16.16
CA ARG A 371 -0.18 -0.51 16.92
C ARG A 371 1.11 -0.11 16.22
N GLN A 372 1.52 1.13 16.38
CA GLN A 372 2.90 1.52 16.09
C GLN A 372 3.81 1.05 17.22
N VAL A 373 5.01 0.64 16.86
CA VAL A 373 6.02 0.15 17.79
C VAL A 373 7.34 0.88 17.60
N THR A 374 8.08 0.99 18.70
CA THR A 374 9.49 1.33 18.70
C THR A 374 10.21 0.19 19.38
N ALA A 375 11.21 -0.39 18.73
CA ALA A 375 11.91 -1.56 19.21
C ALA A 375 13.43 -1.40 19.19
N ASP A 376 14.11 -2.13 20.05
CA ASP A 376 15.55 -2.32 19.96
C ASP A 376 15.85 -3.77 19.55
N CYS A 377 16.89 -3.95 18.75
CA CYS A 377 17.57 -5.21 18.54
C CYS A 377 18.90 -5.17 19.33
N PRO A 378 18.93 -5.70 20.56
CA PRO A 378 20.11 -5.56 21.45
C PRO A 378 21.30 -6.39 21.02
N GLY A 379 21.10 -7.34 20.09
CA GLY A 379 22.13 -8.21 19.55
C GLY A 379 21.50 -9.51 19.05
N MET A 380 21.28 -9.60 17.75
CA MET A 380 20.78 -10.81 17.08
C MET A 380 21.92 -11.46 16.31
N GLU A 381 22.30 -12.66 16.73
CA GLU A 381 23.27 -13.48 16.00
C GLU A 381 22.59 -14.12 14.78
N PHE A 382 22.63 -13.42 13.66
CA PHE A 382 22.00 -13.85 12.43
C PHE A 382 23.05 -14.14 11.34
N PHE A 383 23.00 -15.34 10.81
CA PHE A 383 23.88 -15.78 9.72
C PHE A 383 25.37 -15.48 9.99
N GLY A 384 25.81 -15.74 11.23
CA GLY A 384 27.20 -15.57 11.68
C GLY A 384 27.64 -14.12 11.94
N CYS A 385 26.72 -13.16 11.88
CA CYS A 385 27.00 -11.77 12.21
C CYS A 385 26.02 -11.27 13.29
N THR A 386 26.47 -10.33 14.11
CA THR A 386 25.61 -9.67 15.10
C THR A 386 24.92 -8.46 14.49
N LEU A 387 23.60 -8.48 14.43
CA LEU A 387 22.78 -7.33 14.03
C LEU A 387 22.36 -6.54 15.27
N LEU A 388 22.46 -5.22 15.16
CA LEU A 388 22.10 -4.26 16.23
C LEU A 388 21.12 -3.22 15.68
N GLY A 389 20.15 -2.82 16.50
CA GLY A 389 19.23 -1.72 16.17
C GLY A 389 18.77 -1.02 17.44
N ARG A 390 18.60 0.30 17.38
CA ARG A 390 18.05 1.10 18.48
C ARG A 390 16.96 2.02 17.95
N GLY A 391 15.81 2.02 18.65
CA GLY A 391 14.71 2.88 18.29
C GLY A 391 14.14 2.59 16.92
N LEU A 392 14.19 1.32 16.46
CA LEU A 392 13.60 0.87 15.21
C LEU A 392 12.12 1.17 15.23
N LYS A 393 11.65 1.96 14.28
CA LYS A 393 10.23 2.30 14.13
C LYS A 393 9.56 1.31 13.22
N GLY A 394 8.36 0.89 13.61
CA GLY A 394 7.56 -0.03 12.82
C GLY A 394 6.13 -0.08 13.33
N TYR A 395 5.38 -1.05 12.86
CA TYR A 395 4.02 -1.30 13.32
C TYR A 395 3.71 -2.78 13.32
N GLU A 396 2.73 -3.17 14.13
CA GLU A 396 2.16 -4.51 14.15
C GLU A 396 0.72 -4.48 13.70
N ILE A 397 0.34 -5.48 12.90
CA ILE A 397 -1.01 -5.63 12.39
C ILE A 397 -1.33 -7.12 12.17
N HIS A 398 -1.82 -7.82 13.18
CA HIS A 398 -2.09 -9.25 13.12
C HIS A 398 -3.27 -9.66 14.02
N MET A 399 -3.82 -10.85 13.79
CA MET A 399 -4.92 -11.44 14.58
C MET A 399 -4.49 -12.68 15.36
N GLY A 400 -3.27 -13.18 15.16
CA GLY A 400 -2.77 -14.37 15.82
C GLY A 400 -2.03 -14.06 17.13
N GLU A 401 -2.20 -14.94 18.10
CA GLU A 401 -1.40 -15.01 19.33
C GLU A 401 -0.42 -16.16 19.23
N THR A 402 0.86 -15.89 19.51
CA THR A 402 1.94 -16.88 19.39
C THR A 402 2.39 -17.34 20.77
N GLU A 403 2.37 -18.66 20.96
CA GLU A 403 2.90 -19.34 22.15
C GLU A 403 4.11 -20.20 21.78
N PHE A 404 5.11 -20.22 22.65
CA PHE A 404 6.33 -20.99 22.42
C PHE A 404 6.27 -22.34 23.13
N SER A 405 6.55 -23.41 22.38
CA SER A 405 6.61 -24.78 22.88
C SER A 405 7.96 -25.12 23.56
N ALA A 406 8.98 -24.30 23.31
CA ALA A 406 10.31 -24.39 23.92
C ALA A 406 10.92 -22.99 24.05
N PRO A 407 11.94 -22.79 24.90
CA PRO A 407 12.66 -21.52 24.99
C PRO A 407 13.26 -21.10 23.64
N VAL A 408 13.13 -19.83 23.30
CA VAL A 408 13.69 -19.21 22.08
C VAL A 408 14.47 -17.96 22.41
N ARG A 409 15.34 -17.54 21.50
CA ARG A 409 15.94 -16.21 21.54
C ARG A 409 15.00 -15.23 20.85
N HIS A 410 14.65 -14.15 21.53
CA HIS A 410 13.84 -13.08 20.96
C HIS A 410 14.74 -11.97 20.42
N PRO A 411 14.70 -11.68 19.13
CA PRO A 411 15.59 -10.68 18.52
C PRO A 411 15.23 -9.23 18.81
N PHE A 412 13.97 -8.92 19.14
CA PHE A 412 13.51 -7.55 19.31
C PHE A 412 12.87 -7.32 20.66
N TYR A 413 13.17 -6.14 21.24
CA TYR A 413 12.55 -5.66 22.47
C TYR A 413 11.72 -4.41 22.17
N ILE A 414 10.41 -4.56 22.20
CA ILE A 414 9.45 -3.48 21.95
C ILE A 414 9.27 -2.68 23.23
N HIS A 415 9.43 -1.36 23.12
CA HIS A 415 9.27 -0.43 24.22
C HIS A 415 7.80 -0.22 24.60
N ALA A 416 7.56 0.08 25.87
CA ALA A 416 6.23 0.42 26.39
C ALA A 416 5.66 1.65 25.65
N ALA A 417 4.40 1.58 25.24
CA ALA A 417 3.69 2.69 24.62
C ALA A 417 2.18 2.64 24.94
N LYS A 418 1.56 3.80 25.17
CA LYS A 418 0.09 3.97 25.30
C LYS A 418 -0.60 2.92 26.18
N GLY A 419 -0.03 2.60 27.37
CA GLY A 419 -0.62 1.65 28.32
C GLY A 419 -0.25 0.18 28.11
N GLU A 420 0.50 -0.14 27.05
CA GLU A 420 1.05 -1.48 26.82
C GLU A 420 2.45 -1.59 27.46
N PRO A 421 2.74 -2.71 28.17
CA PRO A 421 4.07 -2.93 28.73
C PRO A 421 5.10 -3.23 27.64
N SER A 422 6.36 -3.01 27.95
CA SER A 422 7.47 -3.49 27.13
C SER A 422 7.44 -5.02 27.02
N ARG A 423 7.81 -5.55 25.87
CA ARG A 423 7.81 -7.00 25.61
C ARG A 423 8.84 -7.40 24.57
N TRP A 424 9.19 -8.64 24.59
CA TRP A 424 9.98 -9.26 23.54
C TRP A 424 9.11 -9.63 22.34
N ASP A 425 9.68 -9.54 21.14
CA ASP A 425 9.05 -9.94 19.89
C ASP A 425 9.99 -10.77 19.02
N GLY A 426 9.36 -11.59 18.20
CA GLY A 426 10.04 -12.45 17.25
C GLY A 426 10.65 -13.70 17.89
N ALA A 427 11.24 -14.52 17.05
CA ALA A 427 12.02 -15.69 17.44
C ALA A 427 13.17 -15.93 16.47
N LEU A 428 14.30 -16.36 17.00
CA LEU A 428 15.50 -16.71 16.25
C LEU A 428 15.82 -18.19 16.50
N ARG A 429 16.04 -18.96 15.43
CA ARG A 429 16.51 -20.35 15.51
C ARG A 429 17.94 -20.38 16.08
N GLU A 430 18.27 -21.44 16.82
CA GLU A 430 19.57 -21.54 17.55
C GLU A 430 20.79 -21.37 16.65
N ASP A 431 20.74 -21.84 15.40
CA ASP A 431 21.82 -21.73 14.44
C ASP A 431 21.94 -20.32 13.80
N GLY A 432 21.03 -19.42 14.13
CA GLY A 432 20.99 -18.07 13.58
C GLY A 432 20.59 -17.98 12.09
N LEU A 433 20.06 -19.04 11.51
CA LEU A 433 19.75 -19.06 10.07
C LEU A 433 18.30 -18.65 9.76
N VAL A 434 17.41 -18.75 10.74
CA VAL A 434 15.99 -18.43 10.58
C VAL A 434 15.52 -17.49 11.69
N PHE A 435 14.92 -16.38 11.34
CA PHE A 435 14.18 -15.55 12.30
C PHE A 435 12.86 -15.07 11.75
N GLY A 436 11.98 -14.68 12.66
CA GLY A 436 10.73 -14.02 12.30
C GLY A 436 10.30 -12.99 13.34
N THR A 437 9.44 -12.06 12.95
CA THR A 437 8.93 -10.96 13.76
C THR A 437 7.55 -10.53 13.30
N TYR A 438 6.77 -9.92 14.20
CA TYR A 438 5.52 -9.25 13.85
C TYR A 438 5.73 -7.81 13.36
N ILE A 439 6.93 -7.26 13.50
CA ILE A 439 7.24 -5.87 13.19
C ILE A 439 7.31 -5.68 11.67
N HIS A 440 6.38 -4.89 11.13
CA HIS A 440 6.43 -4.33 9.78
C HIS A 440 7.27 -3.04 9.76
N GLY A 441 7.85 -2.72 8.61
CA GLY A 441 8.69 -1.52 8.44
C GLY A 441 10.10 -1.67 9.01
N LEU A 442 10.50 -2.87 9.42
CA LEU A 442 11.82 -3.13 10.01
C LEU A 442 12.98 -2.71 9.09
N PHE A 443 12.82 -2.89 7.79
CA PHE A 443 13.84 -2.56 6.80
C PHE A 443 13.86 -1.08 6.39
N ASP A 444 12.95 -0.27 6.89
CA ASP A 444 12.96 1.18 6.66
C ASP A 444 14.09 1.87 7.46
N ASP A 445 14.60 1.25 8.54
CA ASP A 445 15.79 1.73 9.23
C ASP A 445 17.05 1.49 8.40
N ASP A 446 17.70 2.59 8.00
CA ASP A 446 18.85 2.56 7.09
C ASP A 446 20.03 1.77 7.67
N ALA A 447 20.27 1.85 8.98
CA ALA A 447 21.41 1.20 9.63
C ALA A 447 21.15 -0.30 9.80
N PHE A 448 19.96 -0.69 10.25
CA PHE A 448 19.58 -2.09 10.40
C PHE A 448 19.54 -2.81 9.05
N ARG A 449 18.89 -2.19 8.05
CA ARG A 449 18.85 -2.69 6.67
C ARG A 449 20.25 -2.92 6.11
N ARG A 450 21.15 -1.94 6.25
CA ARG A 450 22.53 -2.06 5.74
C ARG A 450 23.33 -3.13 6.48
N GLN A 451 23.14 -3.32 7.78
CA GLN A 451 23.78 -4.42 8.51
C GLN A 451 23.31 -5.79 7.99
N LEU A 452 22.00 -5.96 7.77
CA LEU A 452 21.46 -7.20 7.19
C LEU A 452 22.09 -7.50 5.83
N ILE A 453 22.11 -6.52 4.92
CA ILE A 453 22.71 -6.69 3.58
C ILE A 453 24.21 -6.98 3.68
N ASN A 454 24.92 -6.29 4.56
CA ASN A 454 26.34 -6.53 4.78
C ASN A 454 26.63 -7.94 5.33
N THR A 455 25.73 -8.50 6.13
CA THR A 455 25.82 -9.90 6.57
C THR A 455 25.83 -10.84 5.36
N LEU A 456 24.91 -10.64 4.42
CA LEU A 456 24.85 -11.43 3.18
C LEU A 456 26.10 -11.22 2.31
N ARG A 457 26.59 -9.99 2.20
CA ARG A 457 27.83 -9.65 1.48
C ARG A 457 29.04 -10.39 2.05
N ILE A 458 29.21 -10.39 3.37
CA ILE A 458 30.31 -11.08 4.05
C ILE A 458 30.28 -12.56 3.72
N HIS A 459 29.13 -13.21 3.75
CA HIS A 459 28.98 -14.63 3.39
C HIS A 459 29.35 -14.94 1.93
N LYS A 460 29.12 -13.97 1.02
CA LYS A 460 29.58 -14.06 -0.39
C LYS A 460 31.05 -13.69 -0.56
N GLY A 461 31.79 -13.38 0.50
CA GLY A 461 33.18 -12.92 0.41
C GLY A 461 33.31 -11.48 -0.12
N LEU A 462 32.21 -10.71 -0.15
CA LEU A 462 32.20 -9.32 -0.57
C LEU A 462 32.47 -8.37 0.61
N ARG A 463 33.02 -7.20 0.31
CA ARG A 463 33.26 -6.18 1.35
C ARG A 463 31.96 -5.56 1.81
N PRO A 464 31.80 -5.31 3.13
CA PRO A 464 30.71 -4.49 3.65
C PRO A 464 30.73 -3.09 3.03
N LEU A 465 29.55 -2.52 2.83
CA LEU A 465 29.39 -1.14 2.35
C LEU A 465 28.86 -0.25 3.49
N ALA A 466 29.16 1.05 3.40
CA ALA A 466 28.51 2.04 4.25
C ALA A 466 27.03 2.19 3.85
N ILE A 467 26.23 2.92 4.64
CA ILE A 467 24.85 3.27 4.29
C ILE A 467 24.85 4.00 2.95
N GLN A 468 24.16 3.42 1.96
CA GLN A 468 24.12 3.91 0.59
C GLN A 468 22.90 4.81 0.34
N ARG A 469 21.81 4.54 1.02
CA ARG A 469 20.52 5.23 0.86
C ARG A 469 19.98 5.69 2.20
N ASN A 470 19.44 6.89 2.23
CA ASN A 470 18.61 7.38 3.31
C ASN A 470 17.15 7.34 2.82
N ARG A 471 16.33 6.45 3.39
CA ARG A 471 14.94 6.18 2.96
C ARG A 471 14.08 7.43 3.01
N HIS A 472 14.15 8.17 4.11
CA HIS A 472 13.35 9.39 4.27
C HIS A 472 13.70 10.45 3.20
N GLN A 473 14.99 10.71 2.99
CA GLN A 473 15.44 11.68 1.97
C GLN A 473 15.10 11.21 0.55
N ALA A 474 15.14 9.89 0.28
CA ALA A 474 14.76 9.34 -1.01
C ALA A 474 13.28 9.58 -1.31
N LYS A 475 12.39 9.30 -0.34
CA LYS A 475 10.96 9.59 -0.44
C LYS A 475 10.66 11.08 -0.65
N GLU A 476 11.29 11.97 0.14
CA GLU A 476 11.12 13.41 -0.02
C GLU A 476 11.49 13.87 -1.44
N ARG A 477 12.61 13.39 -1.98
CA ARG A 477 13.02 13.71 -3.36
C ARG A 477 12.04 13.15 -4.38
N ALA A 478 11.48 11.97 -4.14
CA ALA A 478 10.49 11.36 -5.02
C ALA A 478 9.20 12.20 -5.07
N TYR A 479 8.70 12.66 -3.92
CA TYR A 479 7.55 13.57 -3.86
C TYR A 479 7.81 14.91 -4.57
N GLU A 480 9.00 15.51 -4.36
CA GLU A 480 9.37 16.75 -5.06
C GLU A 480 9.43 16.54 -6.58
N HIS A 481 10.10 15.48 -7.02
CA HIS A 481 10.22 15.17 -8.44
C HIS A 481 8.84 14.93 -9.09
N LEU A 482 7.97 14.15 -8.43
CA LEU A 482 6.62 13.90 -8.90
C LEU A 482 5.81 15.21 -9.01
N ALA A 483 5.88 16.05 -7.98
CA ALA A 483 5.21 17.35 -7.99
C ALA A 483 5.70 18.23 -9.16
N ASP A 484 7.02 18.32 -9.37
CA ASP A 484 7.61 19.11 -10.46
C ASP A 484 7.15 18.64 -11.84
N VAL A 485 7.07 17.32 -12.07
CA VAL A 485 6.62 16.76 -13.35
C VAL A 485 5.14 17.07 -13.59
N VAL A 486 4.30 16.85 -12.57
CA VAL A 486 2.85 17.05 -12.70
C VAL A 486 2.49 18.53 -12.79
N GLU A 487 3.16 19.40 -12.02
CA GLU A 487 2.93 20.86 -12.05
C GLU A 487 3.22 21.45 -13.42
N ARG A 488 4.28 20.96 -14.11
CA ARG A 488 4.61 21.40 -15.48
C ARG A 488 3.65 20.85 -16.53
N ALA A 489 3.03 19.71 -16.25
CA ALA A 489 2.15 19.02 -17.21
C ALA A 489 0.68 19.46 -17.11
N LEU A 490 0.26 20.05 -15.98
CA LEU A 490 -1.09 20.51 -15.75
C LEU A 490 -1.20 22.04 -15.88
N ASP A 491 -2.31 22.53 -16.41
CA ASP A 491 -2.71 23.92 -16.32
C ASP A 491 -3.18 24.26 -14.88
N MET A 492 -2.20 24.53 -14.02
CA MET A 492 -2.44 24.79 -12.60
C MET A 492 -3.22 26.09 -12.36
N GLU A 493 -3.10 27.10 -13.24
CA GLU A 493 -3.85 28.35 -13.14
C GLU A 493 -5.34 28.08 -13.37
N LYS A 494 -5.67 27.36 -14.45
CA LYS A 494 -7.04 26.97 -14.77
C LYS A 494 -7.63 26.03 -13.70
N LEU A 495 -6.85 25.08 -13.20
CA LEU A 495 -7.29 24.21 -12.10
C LEU A 495 -7.67 25.02 -10.86
N LYS A 496 -6.85 25.98 -10.43
CA LYS A 496 -7.12 26.83 -9.27
C LYS A 496 -8.32 27.75 -9.52
N ALA A 497 -8.49 28.27 -10.74
CA ALA A 497 -9.67 29.05 -11.10
C ALA A 497 -10.96 28.23 -10.98
N ILE A 498 -10.96 26.98 -11.48
CA ILE A 498 -12.08 26.04 -11.32
C ILE A 498 -12.38 25.76 -9.85
N MET A 499 -11.36 25.55 -9.03
CA MET A 499 -11.52 25.31 -7.59
C MET A 499 -12.14 26.52 -6.90
N ALA A 500 -11.72 27.73 -7.23
CA ALA A 500 -12.26 28.97 -6.64
C ALA A 500 -13.73 29.19 -7.03
N GLU A 501 -14.07 29.01 -8.30
CA GLU A 501 -15.44 29.12 -8.81
C GLU A 501 -16.41 28.17 -8.07
N MET A 502 -16.04 26.89 -7.98
CA MET A 502 -16.86 25.89 -7.30
C MET A 502 -16.99 26.14 -5.79
N ALA A 503 -15.96 26.73 -5.18
CA ALA A 503 -16.03 27.11 -3.77
C ALA A 503 -16.97 28.30 -3.54
N GLU A 504 -17.11 29.23 -4.48
CA GLU A 504 -18.07 30.33 -4.44
C GLU A 504 -19.50 29.82 -4.65
N GLU A 505 -19.75 28.99 -5.66
CA GLU A 505 -21.04 28.35 -5.92
C GLU A 505 -21.56 27.62 -4.67
N ARG A 506 -20.71 26.81 -4.02
CA ARG A 506 -21.06 26.11 -2.79
C ARG A 506 -21.47 27.08 -1.65
N ARG A 507 -20.72 28.16 -1.46
CA ARG A 507 -21.03 29.15 -0.42
C ARG A 507 -22.35 29.86 -0.67
N GLU A 508 -22.74 30.08 -1.92
CA GLU A 508 -24.02 30.65 -2.30
C GLU A 508 -25.15 29.68 -2.00
N GLU A 509 -25.01 28.39 -2.32
CA GLU A 509 -25.98 27.35 -1.98
C GLU A 509 -26.19 27.19 -0.47
N GLU A 510 -25.12 27.26 0.34
CA GLU A 510 -25.20 27.18 1.82
C GLU A 510 -25.87 28.43 2.47
N ARG A 511 -26.01 29.55 1.75
CA ARG A 511 -26.65 30.78 2.22
C ARG A 511 -28.15 30.85 1.93
N VAL A 512 -28.64 30.04 1.00
CA VAL A 512 -30.06 29.91 0.62
C VAL A 512 -30.75 28.84 1.45
#